data_d6ffc67dea52e982668a79a74ae32ff8
#
_entry.id   d6ffc67dea52e982668a79a74ae32ff8
#
_cell.length_a   1.000
_cell.length_b   1.000
_cell.length_c   1.000
_cell.angle_alpha   90.00
_cell.angle_beta   90.00
_cell.angle_gamma   90.00
#
_symmetry.space_group_name_H-M   'P 1'
#
loop_
_entity.id
_entity.type
_entity.pdbx_description
1 polymer ?
#
loop_
_entity_poly.entity_id
_entity_poly.type
_entity_poly.pdbx_seq_one_letter_code
_entity_poly.pdbx_strand_id
1 'polypeptide(L)'
;MNLTTFYKIYYKHRFKKASLFLKLYLSFSVLVKYFINLFYIQKIIDIDNLSSKKKFLYEKNLNFLFEYFNSDKGELYINQYAQPIKRKNEKIIAHGYAKTYENLFKFIKNENLKILEIGSFYGNASAALFFYFKNSLIYSADINPDMYKYKGSRLKNFFV
;
A
#
# COMPACT_ATOMS: atom_id res chain seq x y z
N MET A 1 -12.69 5.21 -10.74
CA MET A 1 -11.95 4.46 -11.83
C MET A 1 -12.95 4.01 -12.88
N ASN A 2 -12.64 4.13 -14.18
CA ASN A 2 -13.52 3.62 -15.24
C ASN A 2 -13.31 2.11 -15.48
N LEU A 3 -14.30 1.44 -16.09
CA LEU A 3 -14.29 0.00 -16.34
C LEU A 3 -13.07 -0.47 -17.14
N THR A 4 -12.63 0.32 -18.13
CA THR A 4 -11.48 -0.03 -18.97
C THR A 4 -10.18 -0.08 -18.17
N THR A 5 -9.96 0.90 -17.30
CA THR A 5 -8.79 0.95 -16.40
C THR A 5 -8.86 -0.20 -15.40
N PHE A 6 -10.03 -0.44 -14.79
CA PHE A 6 -10.24 -1.57 -13.89
C PHE A 6 -9.92 -2.92 -14.55
N TYR A 7 -10.41 -3.14 -15.78
CA TYR A 7 -10.10 -4.34 -16.56
C TYR A 7 -8.59 -4.47 -16.83
N LYS A 8 -7.92 -3.40 -17.27
CA LYS A 8 -6.49 -3.42 -17.58
C LYS A 8 -5.66 -3.83 -16.37
N ILE A 9 -5.95 -3.29 -15.20
CA ILE A 9 -5.20 -3.52 -13.97
C ILE A 9 -5.42 -4.94 -13.44
N TYR A 10 -6.68 -5.35 -13.27
CA TYR A 10 -6.99 -6.58 -12.53
C TYR A 10 -7.15 -7.84 -13.36
N TYR A 11 -7.46 -7.70 -14.66
CA TYR A 11 -7.93 -8.84 -15.44
C TYR A 11 -7.17 -9.08 -16.75
N LYS A 12 -6.57 -8.07 -17.37
CA LYS A 12 -5.93 -8.20 -18.69
C LYS A 12 -4.94 -9.36 -18.77
N HIS A 13 -4.11 -9.55 -17.75
CA HIS A 13 -3.13 -10.63 -17.69
C HIS A 13 -3.77 -12.01 -17.55
N ARG A 14 -4.92 -12.10 -16.85
CA ARG A 14 -5.67 -13.35 -16.66
C ARG A 14 -6.36 -13.79 -17.94
N PHE A 15 -6.89 -12.85 -18.73
CA PHE A 15 -7.53 -13.15 -20.01
C PHE A 15 -6.58 -13.74 -21.05
N LYS A 16 -5.31 -13.32 -21.07
CA LYS A 16 -4.32 -13.79 -22.07
C LYS A 16 -4.15 -15.31 -22.08
N LYS A 17 -4.24 -15.97 -20.91
CA LYS A 17 -3.98 -17.40 -20.73
C LYS A 17 -5.26 -18.20 -20.42
N ALA A 18 -6.43 -17.57 -20.49
CA ALA A 18 -7.69 -18.20 -20.08
C ALA A 18 -8.32 -19.03 -21.22
N SER A 19 -8.89 -20.20 -20.88
CA SER A 19 -9.79 -20.95 -21.76
C SER A 19 -11.08 -20.16 -22.04
N LEU A 20 -11.87 -20.57 -23.02
CA LEU A 20 -13.11 -19.89 -23.40
C LEU A 20 -14.09 -19.78 -22.19
N PHE A 21 -14.31 -20.87 -21.46
CA PHE A 21 -15.16 -20.88 -20.27
C PHE A 21 -14.65 -19.90 -19.21
N LEU A 22 -13.34 -19.91 -18.95
CA LEU A 22 -12.74 -19.02 -17.98
C LEU A 22 -12.85 -17.55 -18.42
N LYS A 23 -12.75 -17.24 -19.71
CA LYS A 23 -12.98 -15.89 -20.24
C LYS A 23 -14.40 -15.38 -19.98
N LEU A 24 -15.42 -16.23 -20.21
CA LEU A 24 -16.81 -15.90 -19.91
C LEU A 24 -17.01 -15.61 -18.41
N TYR A 25 -16.51 -16.49 -17.56
CA TYR A 25 -16.53 -16.29 -16.10
C TYR A 25 -15.84 -15.00 -15.67
N LEU A 26 -14.64 -14.74 -16.20
CA LEU A 26 -13.87 -13.53 -15.90
C LEU A 26 -14.60 -12.28 -16.39
N SER A 27 -15.25 -12.31 -17.55
CA SER A 27 -16.04 -11.18 -18.06
C SER A 27 -17.17 -10.80 -17.10
N PHE A 28 -17.92 -11.79 -16.63
CA PHE A 28 -18.97 -11.57 -15.62
C PHE A 28 -18.37 -11.06 -14.31
N SER A 29 -17.29 -11.70 -13.84
CA SER A 29 -16.60 -11.33 -12.60
C SER A 29 -16.06 -9.90 -12.63
N VAL A 30 -15.55 -9.41 -13.80
CA VAL A 30 -15.11 -8.03 -13.98
C VAL A 30 -16.24 -7.05 -13.71
N LEU A 31 -17.40 -7.29 -14.33
CA LEU A 31 -18.57 -6.41 -14.16
C LEU A 31 -19.05 -6.37 -12.71
N VAL A 32 -19.26 -7.53 -12.10
CA VAL A 32 -19.72 -7.62 -10.71
C VAL A 32 -18.75 -6.93 -9.75
N LYS A 33 -17.46 -7.20 -9.87
CA LYS A 33 -16.44 -6.59 -9.00
C LYS A 33 -16.27 -5.10 -9.27
N TYR A 34 -16.43 -4.65 -10.52
CA TYR A 34 -16.42 -3.24 -10.85
C TYR A 34 -17.57 -2.50 -10.14
N PHE A 35 -18.81 -3.05 -10.21
CA PHE A 35 -19.95 -2.47 -9.50
C PHE A 35 -19.76 -2.47 -7.98
N ILE A 36 -19.29 -3.57 -7.40
CA ILE A 36 -18.98 -3.61 -5.96
C ILE A 36 -17.95 -2.54 -5.59
N ASN A 37 -16.91 -2.37 -6.42
CA ASN A 37 -15.87 -1.37 -6.18
C ASN A 37 -16.36 0.08 -6.27
N LEU A 38 -17.42 0.36 -7.06
CA LEU A 38 -18.04 1.68 -7.09
C LEU A 38 -18.71 2.08 -5.76
N PHE A 39 -19.19 1.08 -5.01
CA PHE A 39 -19.80 1.29 -3.69
C PHE A 39 -18.79 1.17 -2.54
N TYR A 40 -17.61 0.65 -2.81
CA TYR A 40 -16.56 0.50 -1.81
C TYR A 40 -15.79 1.81 -1.66
N ILE A 41 -16.24 2.62 -0.70
CA ILE A 41 -15.52 3.85 -0.33
C ILE A 41 -14.40 3.46 0.64
N GLN A 42 -13.18 3.38 0.14
CA GLN A 42 -12.02 3.20 1.01
C GLN A 42 -11.85 4.43 1.88
N LYS A 43 -11.81 4.23 3.21
CA LYS A 43 -11.55 5.31 4.15
C LYS A 43 -10.11 5.80 3.97
N ILE A 44 -9.98 7.00 3.41
CA ILE A 44 -8.68 7.67 3.26
C ILE A 44 -8.29 8.29 4.60
N ILE A 45 -7.10 7.97 5.06
CA ILE A 45 -6.51 8.47 6.29
C ILE A 45 -5.65 9.68 5.96
N ASP A 46 -5.96 10.81 6.58
CA ASP A 46 -5.11 11.98 6.55
C ASP A 46 -3.92 11.75 7.49
N ILE A 47 -2.72 11.58 6.90
CA ILE A 47 -1.52 11.23 7.66
C ILE A 47 -0.96 12.43 8.43
N ASP A 48 -1.23 13.67 7.99
CA ASP A 48 -0.84 14.87 8.71
C ASP A 48 -1.65 14.98 10.02
N ASN A 49 -2.96 14.73 9.96
CA ASN A 49 -3.80 14.65 11.16
C ASN A 49 -3.39 13.46 12.06
N LEU A 50 -3.05 12.32 11.48
CA LEU A 50 -2.53 11.19 12.23
C LEU A 50 -1.23 11.55 12.94
N SER A 51 -0.33 12.26 12.27
CA SER A 51 0.98 12.65 12.81
C SER A 51 0.86 13.64 13.97
N SER A 52 -0.09 14.56 13.91
CA SER A 52 -0.36 15.49 15.02
C SER A 52 -0.84 14.78 16.28
N LYS A 53 -1.66 13.72 16.11
CA LYS A 53 -2.23 12.93 17.21
C LYS A 53 -1.27 11.86 17.76
N LYS A 54 -0.36 11.36 16.92
CA LYS A 54 0.54 10.23 17.24
C LYS A 54 2.00 10.59 17.04
N LYS A 55 2.44 11.68 17.65
CA LYS A 55 3.82 12.21 17.55
C LYS A 55 4.88 11.17 17.93
N PHE A 56 4.57 10.23 18.82
CA PHE A 56 5.48 9.16 19.23
C PHE A 56 5.95 8.27 18.08
N LEU A 57 5.21 8.22 16.96
CA LEU A 57 5.61 7.44 15.77
C LEU A 57 6.90 7.95 15.13
N TYR A 58 7.19 9.24 15.25
CA TYR A 58 8.44 9.84 14.73
C TYR A 58 9.71 9.34 15.44
N GLU A 59 9.57 8.73 16.61
CA GLU A 59 10.68 8.20 17.42
C GLU A 59 10.90 6.70 17.22
N LYS A 60 10.01 6.05 16.46
CA LYS A 60 10.07 4.60 16.25
C LYS A 60 11.03 4.22 15.12
N ASN A 61 11.59 3.01 15.23
CA ASN A 61 12.38 2.40 14.17
C ASN A 61 11.52 1.93 13.00
N LEU A 62 12.14 1.60 11.88
CA LEU A 62 11.42 1.18 10.66
C LEU A 62 10.64 -0.11 10.85
N ASN A 63 11.14 -1.09 11.60
CA ASN A 63 10.39 -2.32 11.81
C ASN A 63 9.07 -2.06 12.53
N PHE A 64 9.11 -1.29 13.63
CA PHE A 64 7.89 -0.90 14.32
C PHE A 64 6.92 -0.17 13.40
N LEU A 65 7.41 0.78 12.59
CA LEU A 65 6.56 1.55 11.69
C LEU A 65 5.95 0.66 10.59
N PHE A 66 6.70 -0.24 10.00
CA PHE A 66 6.17 -1.18 9.00
C PHE A 66 5.10 -2.10 9.60
N GLU A 67 5.32 -2.62 10.81
CA GLU A 67 4.31 -3.42 11.51
C GLU A 67 3.08 -2.59 11.88
N TYR A 68 3.27 -1.36 12.38
CA TYR A 68 2.18 -0.46 12.78
C TYR A 68 1.26 -0.13 11.59
N PHE A 69 1.82 0.13 10.43
CA PHE A 69 1.08 0.39 9.19
C PHE A 69 0.73 -0.88 8.40
N ASN A 70 1.03 -2.05 8.93
CA ASN A 70 0.80 -3.35 8.30
C ASN A 70 1.45 -3.45 6.91
N SER A 71 2.71 -3.08 6.80
CA SER A 71 3.51 -3.26 5.59
C SER A 71 4.23 -4.60 5.63
N ASP A 72 4.26 -5.28 4.48
CA ASP A 72 5.02 -6.51 4.27
C ASP A 72 6.55 -6.32 4.24
N LYS A 73 7.03 -5.09 4.35
CA LYS A 73 8.47 -4.76 4.43
C LYS A 73 9.05 -4.90 5.85
N GLY A 74 8.20 -5.04 6.87
CA GLY A 74 8.59 -5.36 8.25
C GLY A 74 9.00 -6.83 8.43
N GLU A 75 9.12 -7.26 9.67
CA GLU A 75 9.34 -8.67 10.02
C GLU A 75 8.03 -9.45 10.04
N LEU A 76 6.97 -8.82 10.54
CA LEU A 76 5.64 -9.41 10.65
C LEU A 76 4.57 -8.49 10.07
N TYR A 77 3.54 -9.06 9.43
CA TYR A 77 2.37 -8.31 8.98
C TYR A 77 1.11 -9.18 8.94
N ILE A 78 -0.07 -8.55 8.94
CA ILE A 78 -1.34 -9.25 8.73
C ILE A 78 -1.53 -9.40 7.22
N ASN A 79 -1.60 -10.65 6.74
CA ASN A 79 -1.70 -10.91 5.31
C ASN A 79 -3.00 -10.31 4.73
N GLN A 80 -2.84 -9.28 3.92
CA GLN A 80 -3.94 -8.56 3.26
C GLN A 80 -4.28 -9.13 1.87
N TYR A 81 -3.49 -10.07 1.38
CA TYR A 81 -3.67 -10.70 0.06
C TYR A 81 -4.38 -12.05 0.14
N ALA A 82 -4.44 -12.68 1.32
CA ALA A 82 -5.03 -13.99 1.51
C ALA A 82 -6.56 -13.97 1.42
N GLN A 83 -7.11 -14.89 0.65
CA GLN A 83 -8.55 -15.18 0.57
C GLN A 83 -8.75 -16.66 0.88
N PRO A 84 -9.79 -17.04 1.61
CA PRO A 84 -10.76 -16.24 2.39
C PRO A 84 -10.16 -15.71 3.69
N ILE A 85 -10.74 -14.65 4.21
CA ILE A 85 -10.29 -13.93 5.43
C ILE A 85 -10.54 -14.81 6.69
N LYS A 86 -9.99 -16.00 6.75
CA LYS A 86 -10.17 -16.91 7.90
C LYS A 86 -9.29 -16.55 9.10
N ARG A 87 -8.27 -15.68 8.91
CA ARG A 87 -7.28 -15.34 9.94
C ARG A 87 -7.03 -13.84 10.00
N LYS A 88 -8.08 -13.10 10.30
CA LYS A 88 -8.12 -11.63 10.23
C LYS A 88 -7.04 -10.91 11.06
N ASN A 89 -6.46 -11.58 12.06
CA ASN A 89 -5.52 -10.98 13.01
C ASN A 89 -4.21 -11.76 13.15
N GLU A 90 -3.99 -12.80 12.35
CA GLU A 90 -2.75 -13.57 12.43
C GLU A 90 -1.63 -12.83 11.70
N LYS A 91 -0.58 -12.52 12.42
CA LYS A 91 0.66 -12.00 11.83
C LYS A 91 1.42 -13.17 11.22
N ILE A 92 1.89 -12.97 10.00
CA ILE A 92 2.76 -13.91 9.28
C ILE A 92 4.11 -13.24 9.00
N ILE A 93 5.10 -14.07 8.67
CA ILE A 93 6.44 -13.59 8.32
C ILE A 93 6.33 -12.73 7.05
N ALA A 94 6.92 -11.55 7.11
CA ALA A 94 7.01 -10.58 6.03
C ALA A 94 8.37 -10.70 5.31
N HIS A 95 8.71 -9.70 4.49
CA HIS A 95 9.97 -9.71 3.72
C HIS A 95 11.23 -9.44 4.56
N GLY A 96 11.10 -8.88 5.77
CA GLY A 96 12.20 -8.61 6.68
C GLY A 96 13.17 -7.52 6.22
N TYR A 97 12.73 -6.58 5.38
CA TYR A 97 13.58 -5.50 4.86
C TYR A 97 13.91 -4.41 5.89
N ALA A 98 13.18 -4.37 7.00
CA ALA A 98 13.27 -3.30 7.99
C ALA A 98 14.70 -3.09 8.51
N LYS A 99 15.38 -4.17 8.89
CA LYS A 99 16.76 -4.10 9.40
C LYS A 99 17.76 -3.56 8.37
N THR A 100 17.63 -4.01 7.12
CA THR A 100 18.47 -3.53 6.02
C THR A 100 18.22 -2.05 5.75
N TYR A 101 16.97 -1.63 5.68
CA TYR A 101 16.60 -0.22 5.47
C TYR A 101 17.04 0.67 6.64
N GLU A 102 16.89 0.20 7.88
CA GLU A 102 17.39 0.93 9.06
C GLU A 102 18.89 1.19 8.97
N ASN A 103 19.68 0.16 8.62
CA ASN A 103 21.13 0.30 8.48
C ASN A 103 21.54 1.27 7.38
N LEU A 104 20.81 1.27 6.25
CA LEU A 104 21.09 2.17 5.13
C LEU A 104 20.65 3.61 5.41
N PHE A 105 19.53 3.80 6.10
CA PHE A 105 18.85 5.10 6.15
C PHE A 105 19.00 5.84 7.48
N LYS A 106 19.47 5.20 8.55
CA LYS A 106 19.57 5.80 9.89
C LYS A 106 20.36 7.11 9.93
N PHE A 107 21.37 7.25 9.07
CA PHE A 107 22.22 8.46 9.03
C PHE A 107 21.59 9.62 8.26
N ILE A 108 20.66 9.34 7.36
CA ILE A 108 20.01 10.32 6.49
C ILE A 108 18.54 10.57 6.83
N LYS A 109 18.00 9.92 7.87
CA LYS A 109 16.57 9.97 8.22
C LYS A 109 16.05 11.37 8.54
N ASN A 110 16.92 12.27 8.94
CA ASN A 110 16.58 13.66 9.28
C ASN A 110 16.83 14.66 8.13
N GLU A 111 17.38 14.17 7.00
CA GLU A 111 17.65 14.97 5.82
C GLU A 111 16.36 15.34 5.08
N ASN A 112 16.44 16.42 4.28
CA ASN A 112 15.35 16.85 3.40
C ASN A 112 15.47 16.12 2.04
N LEU A 113 14.92 14.93 1.96
CA LEU A 113 15.03 14.05 0.79
C LEU A 113 13.73 14.01 -0.01
N LYS A 114 13.83 13.53 -1.25
CA LYS A 114 12.71 13.06 -2.07
C LYS A 114 12.84 11.55 -2.21
N ILE A 115 11.88 10.82 -1.66
CA ILE A 115 11.91 9.35 -1.60
C ILE A 115 10.78 8.82 -2.46
N LEU A 116 11.09 7.94 -3.40
CA LEU A 116 10.11 7.27 -4.27
C LEU A 116 9.99 5.81 -3.90
N GLU A 117 8.75 5.39 -3.61
CA GLU A 117 8.36 3.98 -3.49
C GLU A 117 7.58 3.56 -4.74
N ILE A 118 8.06 2.53 -5.44
CA ILE A 118 7.39 1.94 -6.62
C ILE A 118 6.72 0.64 -6.20
N GLY A 119 5.43 0.45 -6.57
CA GLY A 119 4.62 -0.69 -6.14
C GLY A 119 4.10 -0.53 -4.71
N SER A 120 3.59 0.65 -4.39
CA SER A 120 3.21 1.04 -3.02
C SER A 120 1.92 0.39 -2.54
N PHE A 121 1.12 -0.20 -3.43
CA PHE A 121 -0.17 -0.85 -3.13
C PHE A 121 -1.09 0.07 -2.31
N TYR A 122 -1.39 -0.27 -1.04
CA TYR A 122 -2.20 0.58 -0.16
C TYR A 122 -1.46 1.81 0.39
N GLY A 123 -0.18 1.98 0.09
CA GLY A 123 0.67 3.05 0.67
C GLY A 123 1.07 2.79 2.12
N ASN A 124 1.00 1.55 2.59
CA ASN A 124 1.33 1.20 3.98
C ASN A 124 2.81 1.47 4.29
N ALA A 125 3.72 1.08 3.39
CA ALA A 125 5.14 1.36 3.58
C ALA A 125 5.45 2.84 3.38
N SER A 126 4.82 3.52 2.42
CA SER A 126 4.94 4.97 2.25
C SER A 126 4.51 5.73 3.51
N ALA A 127 3.45 5.26 4.21
CA ALA A 127 3.03 5.83 5.49
C ALA A 127 4.09 5.63 6.59
N ALA A 128 4.72 4.46 6.65
CA ALA A 128 5.83 4.21 7.56
C ALA A 128 7.04 5.13 7.27
N LEU A 129 7.41 5.26 5.99
CA LEU A 129 8.50 6.13 5.55
C LEU A 129 8.21 7.61 5.83
N PHE A 130 6.94 8.06 5.76
CA PHE A 130 6.54 9.42 6.14
C PHE A 130 6.91 9.75 7.59
N PHE A 131 6.74 8.82 8.51
CA PHE A 131 7.12 9.02 9.91
C PHE A 131 8.61 8.86 10.14
N TYR A 132 9.25 7.91 9.47
CA TYR A 132 10.69 7.69 9.61
C TYR A 132 11.51 8.87 9.10
N PHE A 133 11.17 9.39 7.93
CA PHE A 133 11.85 10.54 7.30
C PHE A 133 11.09 11.84 7.58
N LYS A 134 11.35 12.44 8.73
CA LYS A 134 10.56 13.56 9.27
C LYS A 134 10.49 14.78 8.34
N ASN A 135 11.56 15.06 7.60
CA ASN A 135 11.73 16.27 6.79
C ASN A 135 11.58 16.00 5.28
N SER A 136 11.35 14.76 4.88
CA SER A 136 11.39 14.35 3.47
C SER A 136 10.01 14.32 2.82
N LEU A 137 9.99 14.46 1.49
CA LEU A 137 8.83 14.23 0.65
C LEU A 137 8.79 12.75 0.24
N ILE A 138 7.69 12.08 0.48
CA ILE A 138 7.47 10.69 0.10
C ILE A 138 6.58 10.64 -1.14
N TYR A 139 7.06 10.00 -2.18
CA TYR A 139 6.34 9.75 -3.41
C TYR A 139 5.97 8.28 -3.47
N SER A 140 4.69 7.99 -3.56
CA SER A 140 4.11 6.66 -3.56
C SER A 140 3.54 6.39 -4.94
N ALA A 141 4.12 5.45 -5.70
CA ALA A 141 3.72 5.14 -7.06
C ALA A 141 3.14 3.74 -7.17
N ASP A 142 1.98 3.59 -7.81
CA ASP A 142 1.36 2.29 -8.08
C ASP A 142 0.55 2.34 -9.37
N ILE A 143 0.30 1.17 -9.97
CA ILE A 143 -0.59 1.01 -11.13
C ILE A 143 -2.06 1.21 -10.78
N ASN A 144 -2.40 1.26 -9.49
CA ASN A 144 -3.78 1.36 -9.01
C ASN A 144 -3.95 2.50 -7.99
N PRO A 145 -4.33 3.71 -8.46
CA PRO A 145 -4.45 4.88 -7.61
C PRO A 145 -5.58 4.80 -6.58
N ASP A 146 -6.60 3.97 -6.84
CA ASP A 146 -7.78 3.87 -5.96
C ASP A 146 -7.52 3.04 -4.70
N MET A 147 -6.36 2.41 -4.60
CA MET A 147 -6.00 1.58 -3.44
C MET A 147 -5.30 2.36 -2.32
N TYR A 148 -4.83 3.57 -2.56
CA TYR A 148 -4.14 4.35 -1.54
C TYR A 148 -5.03 4.65 -0.33
N LYS A 149 -4.53 4.27 0.86
CA LYS A 149 -5.20 4.52 2.15
C LYS A 149 -4.80 5.84 2.80
N TYR A 150 -3.67 6.40 2.41
CA TYR A 150 -3.07 7.55 3.08
C TYR A 150 -2.90 8.72 2.12
N LYS A 151 -3.16 9.94 2.61
CA LYS A 151 -2.85 11.19 1.93
C LYS A 151 -2.25 12.19 2.91
N GLY A 152 -1.41 13.11 2.44
CA GLY A 152 -0.82 14.14 3.29
C GLY A 152 0.00 15.17 2.53
N SER A 153 0.44 16.21 3.22
CA SER A 153 1.21 17.30 2.63
C SER A 153 2.55 16.82 2.07
N ARG A 154 3.24 15.93 2.80
CA ARG A 154 4.53 15.31 2.43
C ARG A 154 4.40 13.92 1.80
N LEU A 155 3.19 13.38 1.63
CA LEU A 155 2.92 12.10 0.98
C LEU A 155 2.16 12.33 -0.32
N LYS A 156 2.81 12.10 -1.46
CA LYS A 156 2.27 12.31 -2.80
C LYS A 156 2.07 10.97 -3.51
N ASN A 157 0.82 10.69 -3.87
CA ASN A 157 0.44 9.45 -4.54
C ASN A 157 0.36 9.65 -6.05
N PHE A 158 0.90 8.72 -6.82
CA PHE A 158 0.90 8.74 -8.28
C PHE A 158 0.38 7.43 -8.85
N PHE A 159 -0.28 7.55 -9.98
CA PHE A 159 -0.59 6.45 -10.87
C PHE A 159 0.47 6.38 -11.98
N VAL A 160 1.06 5.22 -12.20
CA VAL A 160 2.10 4.97 -13.20
C VAL A 160 1.77 3.77 -14.09
#